data_bcd696f0127dccdd95f7286cf0e2883c
#
_entry.id   bcd696f0127dccdd95f7286cf0e2883c
#
_cell.length_a   1.000
_cell.length_b   1.000
_cell.length_c   1.000
_cell.angle_alpha   90.00
_cell.angle_beta   90.00
_cell.angle_gamma   90.00
#
_symmetry.space_group_name_H-M   'P 1'
#
loop_
_entity.id
_entity.type
_entity.pdbx_description
1 polymer ?
#
loop_
_entity_poly.entity_id
_entity_poly.type
_entity_poly.pdbx_seq_one_letter_code
_entity_poly.pdbx_strand_id
1 'polypeptide(L)'
;MVLYRIWDIIIVVITTLAALKIPVELVLEHSTWADLVFIDWAVMLIFILDIPINFFRPILVKGRPLLNRRARAGHYIKGWLILDLAAAFPFQIFSRLPVLQLLRLVKLARVAKLMHYRRRRPVQYRTIFRLSTFFFWLGLITHWLSCGWLELRNTSAAVDGTETYLRALYWCVTTLTTVGYGDITPSTNTQTIYTMVVMVLGVGMYGYVIGNVANLLSNLDMARSHYLSNMERLSTFLKYRNIPIGLQKQIYDYYAYLWEHRMGYDESAVLSQLPAALQSEVSLVLKQDYIEKIPFLKGAYQELIRDMAFELRPVVFTPGTYVFRAGDVGRHLYFISHGQVEVIAADGKKIYNTLKDGDFFGEIALLSSRPRTASVRTLDYCDMYSIDRDTFEKVLAHYPEFEKHINEIAKERLEKDTIKGDIGSKTT
;
A
#
# COMPACT_ATOMS: atom_id res chain seq x y z
N MET A 1 -15.72 -19.20 -12.13
CA MET A 1 -15.41 -18.32 -10.98
C MET A 1 -16.18 -17.00 -10.99
N VAL A 2 -16.36 -16.35 -12.15
CA VAL A 2 -17.11 -15.08 -12.26
C VAL A 2 -18.55 -15.23 -11.80
N LEU A 3 -19.25 -16.29 -12.23
CA LEU A 3 -20.66 -16.56 -11.88
C LEU A 3 -20.88 -16.65 -10.36
N TYR A 4 -19.99 -17.33 -9.63
CA TYR A 4 -20.09 -17.40 -8.16
C TYR A 4 -19.85 -16.06 -7.47
N ARG A 5 -19.05 -15.16 -8.07
CA ARG A 5 -18.84 -13.80 -7.55
C ARG A 5 -20.10 -12.95 -7.73
N ILE A 6 -20.76 -13.05 -8.86
CA ILE A 6 -22.04 -12.37 -9.13
C ILE A 6 -23.08 -12.87 -8.14
N TRP A 7 -23.20 -14.18 -7.96
CA TRP A 7 -24.10 -14.79 -6.99
C TRP A 7 -23.84 -14.29 -5.55
N ASP A 8 -22.59 -14.20 -5.13
CA ASP A 8 -22.25 -13.65 -3.82
C ASP A 8 -22.71 -12.20 -3.65
N ILE A 9 -22.59 -11.38 -4.70
CA ILE A 9 -23.08 -9.99 -4.66
C ILE A 9 -24.61 -9.98 -4.51
N ILE A 10 -25.31 -10.80 -5.27
CA ILE A 10 -26.78 -10.93 -5.17
C ILE A 10 -27.19 -11.33 -3.75
N ILE A 11 -26.55 -12.33 -3.18
CA ILE A 11 -26.83 -12.78 -1.80
C ILE A 11 -26.55 -11.67 -0.78
N VAL A 12 -25.45 -10.92 -0.92
CA VAL A 12 -25.14 -9.77 -0.05
C VAL A 12 -26.24 -8.70 -0.14
N VAL A 13 -26.63 -8.32 -1.34
CA VAL A 13 -27.67 -7.29 -1.55
C VAL A 13 -29.00 -7.75 -0.94
N ILE A 14 -29.44 -8.96 -1.24
CA ILE A 14 -30.73 -9.49 -0.75
C ILE A 14 -30.71 -9.68 0.77
N THR A 15 -29.60 -10.17 1.34
CA THR A 15 -29.49 -10.30 2.79
C THR A 15 -29.51 -8.92 3.47
N THR A 16 -28.91 -7.91 2.86
CA THR A 16 -28.94 -6.53 3.37
C THR A 16 -30.37 -5.95 3.31
N LEU A 17 -31.05 -6.14 2.18
CA LEU A 17 -32.45 -5.69 2.04
C LEU A 17 -33.38 -6.39 3.07
N ALA A 18 -33.20 -7.68 3.28
CA ALA A 18 -33.93 -8.39 4.32
C ALA A 18 -33.60 -7.88 5.74
N ALA A 19 -32.34 -7.54 6.00
CA ALA A 19 -31.90 -6.98 7.27
C ALA A 19 -32.44 -5.57 7.57
N LEU A 20 -32.77 -4.82 6.53
CA LEU A 20 -33.46 -3.52 6.65
C LEU A 20 -34.98 -3.68 6.76
N LYS A 21 -35.56 -4.57 5.97
CA LYS A 21 -37.04 -4.74 5.88
C LYS A 21 -37.60 -5.38 7.14
N ILE A 22 -37.07 -6.53 7.57
CA ILE A 22 -37.63 -7.37 8.63
C ILE A 22 -37.86 -6.63 9.95
N PRO A 23 -36.88 -5.88 10.51
CA PRO A 23 -37.08 -5.16 11.78
C PRO A 23 -38.16 -4.06 11.69
N VAL A 24 -38.24 -3.38 10.53
CA VAL A 24 -39.29 -2.35 10.30
C VAL A 24 -40.67 -2.96 10.27
N GLU A 25 -40.85 -4.09 9.58
CA GLU A 25 -42.14 -4.79 9.52
C GLU A 25 -42.61 -5.33 10.88
N LEU A 26 -41.66 -5.72 11.75
CA LEU A 26 -42.00 -6.19 13.08
C LEU A 26 -42.58 -5.08 13.96
N VAL A 27 -42.13 -3.82 13.74
CA VAL A 27 -42.47 -2.69 14.60
C VAL A 27 -43.56 -1.81 14.03
N LEU A 28 -43.67 -1.73 12.69
CA LEU A 28 -44.64 -0.89 11.97
C LEU A 28 -45.66 -1.79 11.22
N GLU A 29 -46.58 -2.39 11.95
CA GLU A 29 -47.57 -3.35 11.42
C GLU A 29 -48.45 -2.81 10.25
N HIS A 30 -48.55 -1.49 10.08
CA HIS A 30 -49.41 -0.81 9.08
C HIS A 30 -48.61 0.03 8.10
N SER A 31 -47.32 -0.25 7.89
CA SER A 31 -46.57 0.51 6.90
C SER A 31 -46.82 -0.05 5.48
N THR A 32 -46.74 0.84 4.48
CA THR A 32 -46.78 0.48 3.03
C THR A 32 -45.74 -0.57 2.64
N TRP A 33 -44.73 -0.85 3.50
CA TRP A 33 -43.70 -1.88 3.36
C TRP A 33 -44.24 -3.29 3.67
N ALA A 34 -45.33 -3.41 4.48
CA ALA A 34 -45.97 -4.67 4.81
C ALA A 34 -46.67 -5.29 3.60
N ASP A 35 -47.14 -4.47 2.66
CA ASP A 35 -47.84 -4.91 1.44
C ASP A 35 -46.93 -5.62 0.41
N LEU A 36 -45.62 -5.59 0.62
CA LEU A 36 -44.65 -6.20 -0.27
C LEU A 36 -44.37 -7.69 0.06
N VAL A 37 -45.40 -8.47 0.35
CA VAL A 37 -45.29 -9.93 0.62
C VAL A 37 -44.55 -10.67 -0.50
N PHE A 38 -44.67 -10.18 -1.74
CA PHE A 38 -43.96 -10.75 -2.88
C PHE A 38 -42.41 -10.72 -2.69
N ILE A 39 -41.88 -9.68 -2.06
CA ILE A 39 -40.42 -9.59 -1.79
C ILE A 39 -39.98 -10.70 -0.85
N ASP A 40 -40.77 -11.04 0.16
CA ASP A 40 -40.44 -12.08 1.11
C ASP A 40 -40.37 -13.47 0.48
N TRP A 41 -41.29 -13.76 -0.40
CA TRP A 41 -41.26 -14.99 -1.20
C TRP A 41 -40.06 -15.02 -2.14
N ALA A 42 -39.74 -13.89 -2.78
CA ALA A 42 -38.54 -13.78 -3.62
C ALA A 42 -37.25 -13.99 -2.82
N VAL A 43 -37.09 -13.36 -1.65
CA VAL A 43 -35.97 -13.54 -0.75
C VAL A 43 -35.82 -15.00 -0.32
N MET A 44 -36.93 -15.62 0.08
CA MET A 44 -37.00 -17.03 0.46
C MET A 44 -36.53 -17.95 -0.68
N LEU A 45 -37.09 -17.74 -1.88
CA LEU A 45 -36.75 -18.54 -3.06
C LEU A 45 -35.23 -18.47 -3.36
N ILE A 46 -34.69 -17.25 -3.31
CA ILE A 46 -33.23 -17.05 -3.54
C ILE A 46 -32.40 -17.72 -2.45
N PHE A 47 -32.85 -17.70 -1.19
CA PHE A 47 -32.16 -18.39 -0.11
C PHE A 47 -32.24 -19.92 -0.24
N ILE A 48 -33.36 -20.47 -0.75
CA ILE A 48 -33.47 -21.88 -1.09
C ILE A 48 -32.53 -22.26 -2.23
N LEU A 49 -32.45 -21.45 -3.31
CA LEU A 49 -31.55 -21.66 -4.43
C LEU A 49 -30.06 -21.56 -4.05
N ASP A 50 -29.74 -20.80 -3.03
CA ASP A 50 -28.36 -20.65 -2.53
C ASP A 50 -27.82 -21.96 -1.93
N ILE A 51 -28.67 -22.81 -1.35
CA ILE A 51 -28.26 -24.08 -0.75
C ILE A 51 -27.59 -25.03 -1.76
N PRO A 52 -28.25 -25.41 -2.89
CA PRO A 52 -27.62 -26.29 -3.87
C PRO A 52 -26.39 -25.66 -4.52
N ILE A 53 -26.38 -24.36 -4.76
CA ILE A 53 -25.22 -23.66 -5.34
C ILE A 53 -24.00 -23.82 -4.44
N ASN A 54 -24.17 -23.76 -3.11
CA ASN A 54 -23.09 -23.92 -2.15
C ASN A 54 -22.56 -25.35 -2.06
N PHE A 55 -23.38 -26.37 -2.32
CA PHE A 55 -22.90 -27.76 -2.42
C PHE A 55 -21.89 -27.97 -3.57
N PHE A 56 -22.09 -27.28 -4.69
CA PHE A 56 -21.23 -27.41 -5.88
C PHE A 56 -20.08 -26.40 -5.91
N ARG A 57 -20.06 -25.45 -5.01
CA ARG A 57 -19.07 -24.39 -4.97
C ARG A 57 -17.65 -24.90 -4.68
N PRO A 58 -16.62 -24.47 -5.47
CA PRO A 58 -15.23 -24.77 -5.13
C PRO A 58 -14.82 -24.07 -3.83
N ILE A 59 -14.33 -24.82 -2.87
CA ILE A 59 -13.87 -24.34 -1.55
C ILE A 59 -12.36 -24.46 -1.48
N LEU A 60 -11.68 -23.40 -1.02
CA LEU A 60 -10.26 -23.39 -0.71
C LEU A 60 -10.06 -23.67 0.78
N VAL A 61 -9.42 -24.78 1.13
CA VAL A 61 -9.01 -25.08 2.51
C VAL A 61 -7.50 -24.98 2.62
N LYS A 62 -7.01 -24.09 3.48
CA LYS A 62 -5.57 -23.81 3.64
C LYS A 62 -4.86 -23.48 2.31
N GLY A 63 -5.53 -22.75 1.41
CA GLY A 63 -4.97 -22.34 0.11
C GLY A 63 -5.04 -23.40 -1.00
N ARG A 64 -5.51 -24.63 -0.72
CA ARG A 64 -5.65 -25.69 -1.71
C ARG A 64 -7.13 -25.91 -2.08
N PRO A 65 -7.47 -26.03 -3.38
CA PRO A 65 -8.84 -26.32 -3.77
C PRO A 65 -9.24 -27.75 -3.40
N LEU A 66 -10.39 -27.91 -2.75
CA LEU A 66 -10.99 -29.23 -2.51
C LEU A 66 -11.60 -29.75 -3.83
N LEU A 67 -10.93 -30.70 -4.49
CA LEU A 67 -11.37 -31.30 -5.76
C LEU A 67 -12.50 -32.31 -5.57
N ASN A 68 -12.52 -33.05 -4.45
CA ASN A 68 -13.50 -34.10 -4.19
C ASN A 68 -14.87 -33.51 -3.81
N ARG A 69 -15.94 -33.89 -4.54
CA ARG A 69 -17.33 -33.45 -4.32
C ARG A 69 -17.83 -33.83 -2.92
N ARG A 70 -17.55 -35.04 -2.45
CA ARG A 70 -17.97 -35.52 -1.11
C ARG A 70 -17.32 -34.72 0.02
N ALA A 71 -16.03 -34.38 -0.13
CA ALA A 71 -15.33 -33.59 0.86
C ALA A 71 -15.87 -32.15 0.94
N ARG A 72 -16.23 -31.55 -0.20
CA ARG A 72 -16.88 -30.23 -0.25
C ARG A 72 -18.26 -30.23 0.40
N ALA A 73 -19.10 -31.20 0.07
CA ALA A 73 -20.41 -31.36 0.68
C ALA A 73 -20.30 -31.57 2.20
N GLY A 74 -19.40 -32.42 2.66
CA GLY A 74 -19.16 -32.65 4.10
C GLY A 74 -18.69 -31.38 4.84
N HIS A 75 -17.86 -30.55 4.20
CA HIS A 75 -17.42 -29.27 4.78
C HIS A 75 -18.58 -28.26 4.89
N TYR A 76 -19.46 -28.21 3.88
CA TYR A 76 -20.62 -27.35 3.89
C TYR A 76 -21.66 -27.80 4.92
N ILE A 77 -21.96 -29.09 5.00
CA ILE A 77 -22.91 -29.70 5.95
C ILE A 77 -22.48 -29.40 7.39
N LYS A 78 -21.21 -29.59 7.72
CA LYS A 78 -20.69 -29.37 9.07
C LYS A 78 -20.56 -27.91 9.47
N GLY A 79 -20.55 -26.99 8.51
CA GLY A 79 -20.31 -25.57 8.79
C GLY A 79 -21.51 -24.65 8.57
N TRP A 80 -22.07 -24.62 7.36
CA TRP A 80 -22.97 -23.53 6.92
C TRP A 80 -24.39 -23.97 6.62
N LEU A 81 -24.64 -25.28 6.42
CA LEU A 81 -25.94 -25.78 6.02
C LEU A 81 -27.04 -25.41 7.02
N ILE A 82 -26.78 -25.53 8.33
CA ILE A 82 -27.77 -25.24 9.37
C ILE A 82 -28.18 -23.76 9.31
N LEU A 83 -27.23 -22.85 9.11
CA LEU A 83 -27.49 -21.41 9.01
C LEU A 83 -28.26 -21.05 7.73
N ASP A 84 -27.94 -21.72 6.62
CA ASP A 84 -28.62 -21.50 5.35
C ASP A 84 -30.04 -22.10 5.39
N LEU A 85 -30.26 -23.23 6.03
CA LEU A 85 -31.59 -23.82 6.25
C LEU A 85 -32.46 -22.92 7.16
N ALA A 86 -31.90 -22.44 8.27
CA ALA A 86 -32.59 -21.53 9.17
C ALA A 86 -33.02 -20.24 8.44
N ALA A 87 -32.14 -19.68 7.58
CA ALA A 87 -32.45 -18.48 6.83
C ALA A 87 -33.47 -18.71 5.69
N ALA A 88 -33.51 -19.91 5.11
CA ALA A 88 -34.43 -20.27 4.02
C ALA A 88 -35.82 -20.72 4.52
N PHE A 89 -35.99 -20.89 5.83
CA PHE A 89 -37.22 -21.39 6.40
C PHE A 89 -38.38 -20.36 6.23
N PRO A 90 -39.59 -20.80 5.84
CA PRO A 90 -40.74 -19.93 5.56
C PRO A 90 -41.40 -19.48 6.86
N PHE A 91 -40.79 -18.62 7.64
CA PHE A 91 -41.36 -18.14 8.92
C PHE A 91 -42.68 -17.37 8.78
N GLN A 92 -42.98 -16.86 7.57
CA GLN A 92 -44.25 -16.19 7.30
C GLN A 92 -45.49 -17.09 7.53
N ILE A 93 -45.32 -18.42 7.39
CA ILE A 93 -46.40 -19.40 7.63
C ILE A 93 -46.77 -19.45 9.12
N PHE A 94 -45.84 -19.08 9.99
CA PHE A 94 -46.02 -19.06 11.44
C PHE A 94 -46.39 -17.66 11.94
N SER A 95 -47.52 -17.13 11.53
CA SER A 95 -48.01 -15.80 11.86
C SER A 95 -48.08 -15.46 13.36
N ARG A 96 -48.12 -16.49 14.23
CA ARG A 96 -48.19 -16.31 15.69
C ARG A 96 -46.87 -15.92 16.38
N LEU A 97 -45.75 -16.01 15.66
CA LEU A 97 -44.42 -15.71 16.22
C LEU A 97 -43.58 -14.92 15.20
N PRO A 98 -43.93 -13.66 14.93
CA PRO A 98 -43.29 -12.83 13.91
C PRO A 98 -41.78 -12.63 14.22
N VAL A 99 -41.38 -12.66 15.48
CA VAL A 99 -39.98 -12.57 15.94
C VAL A 99 -39.06 -13.65 15.34
N LEU A 100 -39.64 -14.82 14.97
CA LEU A 100 -38.87 -15.88 14.30
C LEU A 100 -38.30 -15.45 12.93
N GLN A 101 -38.87 -14.44 12.29
CA GLN A 101 -38.33 -13.89 11.05
C GLN A 101 -36.91 -13.32 11.24
N LEU A 102 -36.53 -12.87 12.44
CA LEU A 102 -35.18 -12.42 12.77
C LEU A 102 -34.12 -13.51 12.56
N LEU A 103 -34.51 -14.81 12.58
CA LEU A 103 -33.59 -15.89 12.25
C LEU A 103 -33.01 -15.81 10.83
N ARG A 104 -33.69 -15.13 9.92
CA ARG A 104 -33.18 -14.87 8.57
C ARG A 104 -31.92 -13.98 8.60
N LEU A 105 -31.79 -13.13 9.63
CA LEU A 105 -30.62 -12.25 9.83
C LEU A 105 -29.33 -13.04 10.14
N VAL A 106 -29.44 -14.30 10.54
CA VAL A 106 -28.28 -15.19 10.72
C VAL A 106 -27.46 -15.30 9.43
N LYS A 107 -28.07 -15.12 8.26
CA LYS A 107 -27.36 -15.09 6.98
C LYS A 107 -26.37 -13.93 6.85
N LEU A 108 -26.48 -12.87 7.67
CA LEU A 108 -25.49 -11.79 7.76
C LEU A 108 -24.11 -12.29 8.20
N ALA A 109 -24.04 -13.41 8.94
CA ALA A 109 -22.77 -14.06 9.26
C ALA A 109 -21.99 -14.43 7.97
N ARG A 110 -22.68 -14.77 6.90
CA ARG A 110 -22.07 -15.03 5.59
C ARG A 110 -21.58 -13.75 4.93
N VAL A 111 -22.34 -12.65 5.03
CA VAL A 111 -21.89 -11.34 4.56
C VAL A 111 -20.62 -10.92 5.28
N ALA A 112 -20.58 -11.04 6.60
CA ALA A 112 -19.39 -10.77 7.41
C ALA A 112 -18.18 -11.61 6.96
N LYS A 113 -18.39 -12.94 6.70
CA LYS A 113 -17.33 -13.82 6.18
C LYS A 113 -16.83 -13.40 4.81
N LEU A 114 -17.72 -13.05 3.89
CA LEU A 114 -17.33 -12.59 2.53
C LEU A 114 -16.55 -11.29 2.60
N MET A 115 -16.95 -10.36 3.46
CA MET A 115 -16.22 -9.12 3.71
C MET A 115 -14.85 -9.37 4.33
N HIS A 116 -14.74 -10.30 5.27
CA HIS A 116 -13.46 -10.68 5.88
C HIS A 116 -12.49 -11.30 4.87
N TYR A 117 -12.96 -12.16 3.96
CA TYR A 117 -12.13 -12.82 2.95
C TYR A 117 -11.57 -11.82 1.91
N ARG A 118 -12.29 -10.74 1.61
CA ARG A 118 -11.83 -9.67 0.70
C ARG A 118 -10.72 -8.80 1.30
N ARG A 119 -10.41 -8.87 2.59
CA ARG A 119 -9.29 -8.15 3.23
C ARG A 119 -7.90 -8.54 2.71
N ARG A 120 -7.76 -9.62 1.92
CA ARG A 120 -6.49 -10.08 1.32
C ARG A 120 -6.16 -9.41 -0.01
N ARG A 121 -6.78 -8.29 -0.35
CA ARG A 121 -6.48 -7.53 -1.58
C ARG A 121 -5.26 -6.61 -1.41
N PRO A 122 -4.68 -6.08 -2.54
CA PRO A 122 -3.54 -5.17 -2.52
C PRO A 122 -3.73 -4.03 -1.53
N VAL A 123 -2.64 -3.59 -0.91
CA VAL A 123 -2.59 -2.63 0.20
C VAL A 123 -3.38 -1.34 -0.09
N GLN A 124 -3.38 -0.92 -1.35
CA GLN A 124 -3.95 0.34 -1.81
C GLN A 124 -5.47 0.52 -1.57
N TYR A 125 -6.26 -0.56 -1.65
CA TYR A 125 -7.73 -0.52 -1.45
C TYR A 125 -8.18 -1.03 -0.08
N ARG A 126 -7.25 -1.49 0.74
CA ARG A 126 -7.54 -2.16 2.01
C ARG A 126 -8.19 -1.23 3.03
N THR A 127 -7.78 0.02 3.04
CA THR A 127 -8.26 1.03 3.98
C THR A 127 -9.65 1.52 3.64
N ILE A 128 -9.90 1.86 2.36
CA ILE A 128 -11.23 2.27 1.88
C ILE A 128 -12.23 1.14 2.10
N PHE A 129 -11.85 -0.10 1.82
CA PHE A 129 -12.70 -1.26 2.06
C PHE A 129 -13.01 -1.48 3.54
N ARG A 130 -12.05 -1.22 4.43
CA ARG A 130 -12.26 -1.32 5.89
C ARG A 130 -13.23 -0.27 6.38
N LEU A 131 -13.12 0.97 5.90
CA LEU A 131 -14.03 2.06 6.22
C LEU A 131 -15.44 1.81 5.69
N SER A 132 -15.59 1.44 4.42
CA SER A 132 -16.92 1.15 3.86
C SER A 132 -17.58 -0.03 4.57
N THR A 133 -16.82 -1.06 4.98
CA THR A 133 -17.34 -2.17 5.78
C THR A 133 -17.79 -1.68 7.17
N PHE A 134 -17.04 -0.78 7.79
CA PHE A 134 -17.42 -0.18 9.07
C PHE A 134 -18.71 0.63 8.96
N PHE A 135 -18.81 1.56 7.99
CA PHE A 135 -20.03 2.37 7.80
C PHE A 135 -21.26 1.52 7.43
N PHE A 136 -21.06 0.44 6.69
CA PHE A 136 -22.13 -0.53 6.43
C PHE A 136 -22.69 -1.14 7.71
N TRP A 137 -21.82 -1.65 8.60
CA TRP A 137 -22.26 -2.24 9.87
C TRP A 137 -22.80 -1.19 10.82
N LEU A 138 -22.20 0.00 10.86
CA LEU A 138 -22.69 1.12 11.65
C LEU A 138 -24.12 1.48 11.26
N GLY A 139 -24.40 1.67 9.97
CA GLY A 139 -25.74 1.98 9.48
C GLY A 139 -26.76 0.88 9.82
N LEU A 140 -26.37 -0.38 9.68
CA LEU A 140 -27.24 -1.52 10.00
C LEU A 140 -27.54 -1.62 11.51
N ILE A 141 -26.55 -1.44 12.36
CA ILE A 141 -26.72 -1.43 13.81
C ILE A 141 -27.59 -0.24 14.24
N THR A 142 -27.33 0.96 13.73
CA THR A 142 -28.14 2.14 14.00
C THR A 142 -29.60 1.91 13.62
N HIS A 143 -29.84 1.33 12.45
CA HIS A 143 -31.19 0.97 11.98
C HIS A 143 -31.88 -0.02 12.96
N TRP A 144 -31.19 -1.07 13.40
CA TRP A 144 -31.77 -2.06 14.33
C TRP A 144 -32.03 -1.46 15.71
N LEU A 145 -31.15 -0.62 16.20
CA LEU A 145 -31.35 0.09 17.47
C LEU A 145 -32.53 1.06 17.38
N SER A 146 -32.74 1.71 16.23
CA SER A 146 -33.90 2.57 15.99
C SER A 146 -35.21 1.78 16.00
N CYS A 147 -35.24 0.60 15.36
CA CYS A 147 -36.40 -0.30 15.42
C CYS A 147 -36.67 -0.78 16.85
N GLY A 148 -35.64 -1.16 17.60
CA GLY A 148 -35.76 -1.55 19.01
C GLY A 148 -36.31 -0.42 19.89
N TRP A 149 -35.91 0.83 19.65
CA TRP A 149 -36.47 2.00 20.33
C TRP A 149 -37.94 2.19 20.03
N LEU A 150 -38.37 2.00 18.75
CA LEU A 150 -39.77 2.10 18.35
C LEU A 150 -40.64 1.07 19.05
N GLU A 151 -40.21 -0.18 19.10
CA GLU A 151 -40.94 -1.25 19.78
C GLU A 151 -41.21 -0.91 21.27
N LEU A 152 -40.19 -0.35 21.95
CA LEU A 152 -40.32 0.04 23.36
C LEU A 152 -41.20 1.27 23.57
N ARG A 153 -41.49 2.03 22.54
CA ARG A 153 -42.28 3.26 22.66
C ARG A 153 -43.80 3.06 22.69
N ASN A 154 -44.28 1.86 22.33
CA ASN A 154 -45.72 1.50 22.32
C ASN A 154 -46.60 2.60 21.71
N THR A 155 -46.23 3.14 20.57
CA THR A 155 -46.94 4.26 19.96
C THR A 155 -48.16 3.73 19.20
N SER A 156 -49.27 3.60 19.88
CA SER A 156 -50.59 3.20 19.31
C SER A 156 -51.23 4.33 18.51
N ALA A 157 -50.57 5.42 18.21
CA ALA A 157 -51.11 6.55 17.50
C ALA A 157 -50.97 6.37 15.99
N ALA A 158 -51.98 6.71 15.24
CA ALA A 158 -52.09 6.77 13.79
C ALA A 158 -51.19 7.88 13.19
N VAL A 159 -49.89 7.80 13.46
CA VAL A 159 -48.87 8.68 12.89
C VAL A 159 -48.23 7.93 11.71
N ASP A 160 -47.90 8.67 10.66
CA ASP A 160 -47.23 8.13 9.47
C ASP A 160 -45.98 7.32 9.93
N GLY A 161 -45.95 6.06 9.54
CA GLY A 161 -44.88 5.13 9.91
C GLY A 161 -43.50 5.65 9.51
N THR A 162 -43.42 6.41 8.42
CA THR A 162 -42.18 7.02 7.92
C THR A 162 -41.66 8.12 8.86
N GLU A 163 -42.52 9.01 9.32
CA GLU A 163 -42.13 10.07 10.28
C GLU A 163 -41.70 9.47 11.61
N THR A 164 -42.47 8.49 12.08
CA THR A 164 -42.15 7.78 13.34
C THR A 164 -40.77 7.09 13.29
N TYR A 165 -40.45 6.43 12.18
CA TYR A 165 -39.18 5.81 11.96
C TYR A 165 -38.03 6.85 11.89
N LEU A 166 -38.24 7.95 11.16
CA LEU A 166 -37.20 9.01 11.06
C LEU A 166 -36.89 9.64 12.42
N ARG A 167 -37.90 9.85 13.27
CA ARG A 167 -37.71 10.34 14.64
C ARG A 167 -36.93 9.36 15.52
N ALA A 168 -37.17 8.06 15.39
CA ALA A 168 -36.40 7.04 16.09
C ALA A 168 -34.96 6.94 15.61
N LEU A 169 -34.77 7.02 14.28
CA LEU A 169 -33.43 7.05 13.67
C LEU A 169 -32.65 8.29 14.14
N TYR A 170 -33.26 9.45 14.14
CA TYR A 170 -32.69 10.70 14.65
C TYR A 170 -32.27 10.55 16.12
N TRP A 171 -33.15 10.03 17.00
CA TRP A 171 -32.81 9.77 18.39
C TRP A 171 -31.60 8.82 18.52
N CYS A 172 -31.59 7.75 17.77
CA CYS A 172 -30.50 6.78 17.79
C CYS A 172 -29.18 7.40 17.33
N VAL A 173 -29.19 8.16 16.24
CA VAL A 173 -28.00 8.86 15.72
C VAL A 173 -27.48 9.86 16.73
N THR A 174 -28.33 10.72 17.30
CA THR A 174 -27.90 11.73 18.31
C THR A 174 -27.36 11.10 19.57
N THR A 175 -27.90 9.95 20.00
CA THR A 175 -27.44 9.18 21.16
C THR A 175 -26.09 8.50 20.89
N LEU A 176 -25.96 7.78 19.75
CA LEU A 176 -24.73 7.09 19.37
C LEU A 176 -23.57 8.06 19.09
N THR A 177 -23.86 9.24 18.54
CA THR A 177 -22.85 10.28 18.29
C THR A 177 -22.55 11.14 19.52
N THR A 178 -23.16 10.85 20.66
CA THR A 178 -23.00 11.56 21.92
C THR A 178 -23.43 13.04 21.87
N VAL A 179 -24.28 13.45 20.91
CA VAL A 179 -24.81 14.81 20.80
C VAL A 179 -25.92 15.03 21.84
N GLY A 180 -26.96 14.17 21.85
CA GLY A 180 -28.00 14.11 22.86
C GLY A 180 -28.73 15.44 23.12
N TYR A 181 -29.44 15.97 22.13
CA TYR A 181 -30.21 17.23 22.27
C TYR A 181 -31.25 17.22 23.40
N GLY A 182 -31.72 16.04 23.83
CA GLY A 182 -32.69 15.91 24.92
C GLY A 182 -34.15 16.15 24.52
N ASP A 183 -34.41 16.31 23.25
CA ASP A 183 -35.78 16.51 22.68
C ASP A 183 -36.59 15.21 22.60
N ILE A 184 -35.91 14.06 22.56
CA ILE A 184 -36.48 12.71 22.66
C ILE A 184 -35.79 11.97 23.81
N THR A 185 -36.53 11.72 24.89
CA THR A 185 -36.02 11.12 26.12
C THR A 185 -36.79 9.87 26.51
N PRO A 186 -36.20 8.93 27.25
CA PRO A 186 -36.89 7.76 27.77
C PRO A 186 -37.93 8.18 28.83
N SER A 187 -39.13 7.62 28.76
CA SER A 187 -40.23 7.86 29.70
C SER A 187 -40.52 6.67 30.63
N THR A 188 -40.01 5.48 30.32
CA THR A 188 -40.18 4.26 31.09
C THR A 188 -38.86 3.68 31.55
N ASN A 189 -38.85 2.87 32.61
CA ASN A 189 -37.64 2.19 33.09
C ASN A 189 -36.99 1.30 32.01
N THR A 190 -37.80 0.61 31.20
CA THR A 190 -37.31 -0.24 30.12
C THR A 190 -36.61 0.57 29.05
N GLN A 191 -37.20 1.71 28.64
CA GLN A 191 -36.59 2.66 27.72
C GLN A 191 -35.28 3.24 28.29
N THR A 192 -35.25 3.53 29.58
CA THR A 192 -34.05 4.08 30.25
C THR A 192 -32.91 3.05 30.21
N ILE A 193 -33.18 1.79 30.54
CA ILE A 193 -32.17 0.70 30.48
C ILE A 193 -31.67 0.54 29.02
N TYR A 194 -32.60 0.52 28.06
CA TYR A 194 -32.23 0.43 26.64
C TYR A 194 -31.34 1.59 26.22
N THR A 195 -31.70 2.82 26.59
CA THR A 195 -30.92 4.02 26.31
C THR A 195 -29.50 3.94 26.89
N MET A 196 -29.34 3.46 28.13
CA MET A 196 -28.02 3.25 28.73
C MET A 196 -27.17 2.28 27.93
N VAL A 197 -27.75 1.18 27.45
CA VAL A 197 -27.04 0.22 26.59
C VAL A 197 -26.62 0.87 25.28
N VAL A 198 -27.51 1.63 24.64
CA VAL A 198 -27.22 2.35 23.37
C VAL A 198 -26.11 3.38 23.58
N MET A 199 -26.12 4.13 24.71
CA MET A 199 -25.07 5.11 25.04
C MET A 199 -23.70 4.45 25.18
N VAL A 200 -23.62 3.32 25.90
CA VAL A 200 -22.35 2.57 26.06
C VAL A 200 -21.84 2.05 24.72
N LEU A 201 -22.73 1.52 23.87
CA LEU A 201 -22.38 1.13 22.51
C LEU A 201 -21.89 2.33 21.68
N GLY A 202 -22.53 3.50 21.81
CA GLY A 202 -22.14 4.74 21.13
C GLY A 202 -20.70 5.16 21.47
N VAL A 203 -20.35 5.18 22.75
CA VAL A 203 -18.98 5.47 23.21
C VAL A 203 -17.96 4.50 22.59
N GLY A 204 -18.24 3.21 22.60
CA GLY A 204 -17.38 2.19 21.99
C GLY A 204 -17.21 2.40 20.49
N MET A 205 -18.29 2.69 19.76
CA MET A 205 -18.27 2.96 18.33
C MET A 205 -17.49 4.24 18.00
N TYR A 206 -17.68 5.30 18.77
CA TYR A 206 -16.96 6.55 18.60
C TYR A 206 -15.46 6.38 18.80
N GLY A 207 -15.06 5.68 19.88
CA GLY A 207 -13.66 5.32 20.13
C GLY A 207 -13.05 4.50 18.99
N TYR A 208 -13.81 3.55 18.44
CA TYR A 208 -13.37 2.77 17.27
C TYR A 208 -13.17 3.64 16.01
N VAL A 209 -14.07 4.61 15.75
CA VAL A 209 -13.93 5.56 14.62
C VAL A 209 -12.67 6.39 14.77
N ILE A 210 -12.48 7.04 15.94
CA ILE A 210 -11.28 7.85 16.19
C ILE A 210 -10.01 7.04 16.03
N GLY A 211 -9.95 5.85 16.61
CA GLY A 211 -8.79 4.96 16.49
C GLY A 211 -8.49 4.56 15.04
N ASN A 212 -9.51 4.31 14.21
CA ASN A 212 -9.30 4.00 12.79
C ASN A 212 -8.89 5.21 11.97
N VAL A 213 -9.45 6.39 12.24
CA VAL A 213 -9.04 7.65 11.58
C VAL A 213 -7.61 8.01 11.94
N ALA A 214 -7.23 7.90 13.21
CA ALA A 214 -5.85 8.12 13.66
C ALA A 214 -4.88 7.15 12.97
N ASN A 215 -5.21 5.87 12.90
CA ASN A 215 -4.42 4.87 12.16
C ASN A 215 -4.33 5.16 10.65
N LEU A 216 -5.37 5.75 10.07
CA LEU A 216 -5.37 6.16 8.66
C LEU A 216 -4.37 7.27 8.43
N LEU A 217 -4.45 8.33 9.24
CA LEU A 217 -3.55 9.48 9.16
C LEU A 217 -2.09 9.04 9.36
N SER A 218 -1.82 8.20 10.37
CA SER A 218 -0.49 7.63 10.60
C SER A 218 0.04 6.81 9.42
N ASN A 219 -0.81 6.06 8.72
CA ASN A 219 -0.39 5.23 7.59
C ASN A 219 -0.21 6.01 6.27
N LEU A 220 -0.83 7.16 6.12
CA LEU A 220 -0.67 8.00 4.92
C LEU A 220 0.74 8.61 4.86
N ASP A 221 1.35 8.88 6.01
CA ASP A 221 2.64 9.54 6.12
C ASP A 221 3.77 8.63 6.66
N MET A 222 3.66 7.32 6.51
CA MET A 222 4.64 6.39 7.09
C MET A 222 6.07 6.64 6.58
N ALA A 223 6.23 6.92 5.29
CA ALA A 223 7.52 7.28 4.70
C ALA A 223 8.06 8.59 5.31
N ARG A 224 7.21 9.59 5.44
CA ARG A 224 7.56 10.87 6.06
C ARG A 224 7.88 10.75 7.55
N SER A 225 7.13 9.93 8.27
CA SER A 225 7.38 9.65 9.69
C SER A 225 8.73 8.96 9.91
N HIS A 226 9.08 7.98 9.06
CA HIS A 226 10.40 7.36 9.08
C HIS A 226 11.52 8.35 8.74
N TYR A 227 11.33 9.18 7.74
CA TYR A 227 12.28 10.24 7.39
C TYR A 227 12.51 11.20 8.55
N LEU A 228 11.44 11.73 9.16
CA LEU A 228 11.54 12.67 10.28
C LEU A 228 12.21 12.02 11.50
N SER A 229 11.86 10.78 11.84
CA SER A 229 12.47 10.03 12.93
C SER A 229 13.98 9.79 12.70
N ASN A 230 14.38 9.47 11.45
CA ASN A 230 15.78 9.32 11.09
C ASN A 230 16.53 10.67 11.18
N MET A 231 15.91 11.78 10.76
CA MET A 231 16.48 13.11 10.88
C MET A 231 16.68 13.54 12.34
N GLU A 232 15.73 13.25 13.20
CA GLU A 232 15.84 13.54 14.63
C GLU A 232 16.98 12.76 15.29
N ARG A 233 17.11 11.46 15.00
CA ARG A 233 18.23 10.62 15.47
C ARG A 233 19.56 11.13 14.95
N LEU A 234 19.62 11.48 13.68
CA LEU A 234 20.82 12.03 13.05
C LEU A 234 21.23 13.36 13.69
N SER A 235 20.27 14.28 13.86
CA SER A 235 20.49 15.57 14.52
C SER A 235 21.06 15.40 15.93
N THR A 236 20.48 14.50 16.72
CA THR A 236 20.92 14.19 18.07
C THR A 236 22.35 13.63 18.06
N PHE A 237 22.66 12.71 17.16
CA PHE A 237 23.98 12.14 17.01
C PHE A 237 25.03 13.19 16.62
N LEU A 238 24.74 14.02 15.61
CA LEU A 238 25.66 15.06 15.11
C LEU A 238 25.98 16.09 16.20
N LYS A 239 24.96 16.51 16.97
CA LYS A 239 25.14 17.42 18.12
C LYS A 239 25.96 16.76 19.22
N TYR A 240 25.64 15.52 19.59
CA TYR A 240 26.36 14.81 20.65
C TYR A 240 27.84 14.60 20.31
N ARG A 241 28.18 14.38 19.03
CA ARG A 241 29.55 14.21 18.55
C ARG A 241 30.26 15.52 18.23
N ASN A 242 29.64 16.68 18.46
CA ASN A 242 30.20 18.01 18.15
C ASN A 242 30.71 18.13 16.71
N ILE A 243 29.96 17.58 15.74
CA ILE A 243 30.29 17.67 14.32
C ILE A 243 30.25 19.14 13.88
N PRO A 244 31.22 19.65 13.09
CA PRO A 244 31.19 21.03 12.60
C PRO A 244 29.91 21.40 11.87
N ILE A 245 29.38 22.62 12.09
CA ILE A 245 28.08 23.09 11.56
C ILE A 245 28.03 22.99 10.03
N GLY A 246 29.15 23.28 9.32
CA GLY A 246 29.22 23.17 7.86
C GLY A 246 28.96 21.75 7.38
N LEU A 247 29.51 20.73 8.06
CA LEU A 247 29.29 19.33 7.72
C LEU A 247 27.88 18.88 8.12
N GLN A 248 27.35 19.36 9.24
CA GLN A 248 25.95 19.10 9.60
C GLN A 248 25.00 19.58 8.51
N LYS A 249 25.21 20.80 7.98
CA LYS A 249 24.40 21.36 6.89
C LYS A 249 24.47 20.48 5.65
N GLN A 250 25.66 20.07 5.20
CA GLN A 250 25.82 19.19 4.04
C GLN A 250 25.07 17.86 4.20
N ILE A 251 25.09 17.29 5.41
CA ILE A 251 24.37 16.05 5.72
C ILE A 251 22.86 16.27 5.65
N TYR A 252 22.34 17.39 6.19
CA TYR A 252 20.90 17.69 6.11
C TYR A 252 20.47 17.95 4.66
N ASP A 253 21.25 18.70 3.90
CA ASP A 253 20.97 18.97 2.49
C ASP A 253 20.94 17.68 1.65
N TYR A 254 21.86 16.73 1.94
CA TYR A 254 21.89 15.40 1.32
C TYR A 254 20.59 14.61 1.59
N TYR A 255 20.15 14.55 2.85
CA TYR A 255 18.93 13.82 3.17
C TYR A 255 17.66 14.52 2.68
N ALA A 256 17.63 15.85 2.63
CA ALA A 256 16.54 16.61 2.03
C ALA A 256 16.40 16.30 0.54
N TYR A 257 17.52 16.27 -0.19
CA TYR A 257 17.55 15.89 -1.60
C TYR A 257 17.04 14.46 -1.83
N LEU A 258 17.50 13.49 -1.00
CA LEU A 258 17.00 12.11 -1.08
C LEU A 258 15.50 12.01 -0.84
N TRP A 259 14.98 12.83 0.06
CA TRP A 259 13.54 12.86 0.32
C TRP A 259 12.74 13.41 -0.87
N GLU A 260 13.19 14.51 -1.45
CA GLU A 260 12.49 15.15 -2.57
C GLU A 260 12.49 14.29 -3.83
N HIS A 261 13.61 13.64 -4.15
CA HIS A 261 13.78 12.91 -5.42
C HIS A 261 13.52 11.42 -5.33
N ARG A 262 13.66 10.80 -4.15
CA ARG A 262 13.52 9.35 -3.94
C ARG A 262 12.54 8.99 -2.83
N MET A 263 11.76 9.95 -2.31
CA MET A 263 10.86 9.75 -1.16
C MET A 263 11.52 9.05 0.04
N GLY A 264 12.85 9.21 0.20
CA GLY A 264 13.63 8.61 1.27
C GLY A 264 13.80 7.09 1.19
N TYR A 265 13.44 6.44 0.08
CA TYR A 265 13.66 5.00 -0.08
C TYR A 265 15.12 4.70 -0.42
N ASP A 266 15.71 3.79 0.36
CA ASP A 266 16.97 3.11 -0.02
C ASP A 266 16.61 1.96 -0.98
N GLU A 267 16.85 2.19 -2.27
CA GLU A 267 16.61 1.22 -3.34
C GLU A 267 17.32 -0.11 -3.05
N SER A 268 18.57 -0.05 -2.59
CA SER A 268 19.37 -1.24 -2.30
C SER A 268 18.78 -2.05 -1.15
N ALA A 269 18.32 -1.38 -0.09
CA ALA A 269 17.71 -2.04 1.06
C ALA A 269 16.37 -2.71 0.69
N VAL A 270 15.58 -2.11 -0.20
CA VAL A 270 14.31 -2.70 -0.67
C VAL A 270 14.58 -3.89 -1.57
N LEU A 271 15.51 -3.75 -2.53
CA LEU A 271 15.85 -4.81 -3.48
C LEU A 271 16.46 -6.03 -2.78
N SER A 272 17.32 -5.83 -1.78
CA SER A 272 17.94 -6.93 -1.04
C SER A 272 16.96 -7.89 -0.33
N GLN A 273 15.72 -7.48 -0.12
CA GLN A 273 14.65 -8.32 0.47
C GLN A 273 13.98 -9.23 -0.56
N LEU A 274 14.23 -9.03 -1.84
CA LEU A 274 13.66 -9.85 -2.91
C LEU A 274 14.52 -11.08 -3.21
N PRO A 275 13.91 -12.21 -3.66
CA PRO A 275 14.66 -13.30 -4.26
C PRO A 275 15.51 -12.80 -5.45
N ALA A 276 16.71 -13.36 -5.64
CA ALA A 276 17.68 -12.90 -6.65
C ALA A 276 17.08 -12.75 -8.07
N ALA A 277 16.21 -13.67 -8.49
CA ALA A 277 15.55 -13.59 -9.79
C ALA A 277 14.66 -12.33 -9.94
N LEU A 278 13.88 -12.00 -8.90
CA LEU A 278 13.02 -10.79 -8.91
C LEU A 278 13.86 -9.52 -8.74
N GLN A 279 14.91 -9.58 -7.94
CA GLN A 279 15.84 -8.47 -7.75
C GLN A 279 16.49 -8.06 -9.08
N SER A 280 16.96 -9.03 -9.86
CA SER A 280 17.55 -8.80 -11.19
C SER A 280 16.54 -8.14 -12.14
N GLU A 281 15.31 -8.66 -12.20
CA GLU A 281 14.28 -8.10 -13.08
C GLU A 281 13.86 -6.67 -12.70
N VAL A 282 13.67 -6.42 -11.41
CA VAL A 282 13.32 -5.06 -10.92
C VAL A 282 14.49 -4.09 -11.14
N SER A 283 15.73 -4.51 -10.87
CA SER A 283 16.92 -3.70 -11.12
C SER A 283 17.07 -3.33 -12.60
N LEU A 284 16.78 -4.27 -13.50
CA LEU A 284 16.79 -4.00 -14.94
C LEU A 284 15.78 -2.90 -15.31
N VAL A 285 14.52 -3.04 -14.87
CA VAL A 285 13.46 -2.06 -15.17
C VAL A 285 13.81 -0.67 -14.63
N LEU A 286 14.32 -0.59 -13.38
CA LEU A 286 14.66 0.69 -12.76
C LEU A 286 15.85 1.39 -13.41
N LYS A 287 16.80 0.64 -13.97
CA LYS A 287 18.08 1.17 -14.46
C LYS A 287 18.20 1.15 -15.98
N GLN A 288 17.27 0.51 -16.70
CA GLN A 288 17.34 0.34 -18.14
C GLN A 288 17.52 1.67 -18.89
N ASP A 289 16.70 2.67 -18.58
CA ASP A 289 16.74 3.98 -19.22
C ASP A 289 18.11 4.70 -19.07
N TYR A 290 18.83 4.39 -17.98
CA TYR A 290 20.15 4.98 -17.73
C TYR A 290 21.25 4.17 -18.40
N ILE A 291 21.17 2.85 -18.35
CA ILE A 291 22.16 1.95 -18.93
C ILE A 291 22.20 2.11 -20.45
N GLU A 292 21.04 2.26 -21.11
CA GLU A 292 20.94 2.47 -22.56
C GLU A 292 21.55 3.82 -23.02
N LYS A 293 21.67 4.80 -22.11
CA LYS A 293 22.32 6.08 -22.39
C LYS A 293 23.85 6.02 -22.29
N ILE A 294 24.40 4.98 -21.67
CA ILE A 294 25.84 4.82 -21.51
C ILE A 294 26.46 4.54 -22.88
N PRO A 295 27.35 5.40 -23.40
CA PRO A 295 27.81 5.31 -24.79
C PRO A 295 28.45 3.95 -25.16
N PHE A 296 29.20 3.36 -24.27
CA PHE A 296 29.89 2.10 -24.52
C PHE A 296 29.00 0.85 -24.33
N LEU A 297 27.82 0.98 -23.72
CA LEU A 297 26.81 -0.09 -23.65
C LEU A 297 25.81 -0.02 -24.81
N LYS A 298 25.91 0.97 -25.66
CA LYS A 298 25.02 1.15 -26.78
C LYS A 298 25.21 0.03 -27.80
N GLY A 299 24.20 -0.83 -27.95
CA GLY A 299 24.27 -2.03 -28.79
C GLY A 299 24.84 -3.27 -28.09
N ALA A 300 25.08 -3.22 -26.81
CA ALA A 300 25.50 -4.38 -26.02
C ALA A 300 24.40 -5.46 -25.94
N TYR A 301 24.81 -6.70 -25.73
CA TYR A 301 23.90 -7.82 -25.55
C TYR A 301 23.00 -7.62 -24.32
N GLN A 302 21.74 -8.02 -24.40
CA GLN A 302 20.78 -7.85 -23.29
C GLN A 302 21.22 -8.53 -21.99
N GLU A 303 21.97 -9.61 -22.09
CA GLU A 303 22.54 -10.32 -20.93
C GLU A 303 23.55 -9.44 -20.19
N LEU A 304 24.46 -8.76 -20.90
CA LEU A 304 25.40 -7.82 -20.31
C LEU A 304 24.68 -6.64 -19.62
N ILE A 305 23.65 -6.10 -20.28
CA ILE A 305 22.84 -5.00 -19.71
C ILE A 305 22.18 -5.47 -18.41
N ARG A 306 21.68 -6.69 -18.35
CA ARG A 306 21.06 -7.28 -17.15
C ARG A 306 22.08 -7.45 -16.03
N ASP A 307 23.25 -8.02 -16.32
CA ASP A 307 24.31 -8.23 -15.33
C ASP A 307 24.82 -6.89 -14.78
N MET A 308 25.06 -5.91 -15.64
CA MET A 308 25.42 -4.56 -15.23
C MET A 308 24.33 -3.89 -14.38
N ALA A 309 23.04 -4.03 -14.76
CA ALA A 309 21.94 -3.43 -14.00
C ALA A 309 21.84 -3.99 -12.58
N PHE A 310 22.14 -5.26 -12.41
CA PHE A 310 22.13 -5.91 -11.11
C PHE A 310 23.24 -5.39 -10.18
N GLU A 311 24.42 -5.18 -10.73
CA GLU A 311 25.64 -4.81 -9.96
C GLU A 311 25.77 -3.30 -9.72
N LEU A 312 25.13 -2.46 -10.51
CA LEU A 312 25.14 -1.01 -10.35
C LEU A 312 24.46 -0.58 -9.04
N ARG A 313 25.19 0.19 -8.20
CA ARG A 313 24.71 0.74 -6.93
C ARG A 313 24.45 2.24 -7.05
N PRO A 314 23.28 2.72 -6.66
CA PRO A 314 22.96 4.14 -6.69
C PRO A 314 23.75 4.88 -5.60
N VAL A 315 24.36 6.00 -5.98
CA VAL A 315 25.06 6.92 -5.07
C VAL A 315 24.68 8.36 -5.40
N VAL A 316 24.62 9.22 -4.40
CA VAL A 316 24.31 10.64 -4.54
C VAL A 316 25.41 11.47 -3.96
N PHE A 317 25.78 12.53 -4.66
CA PHE A 317 26.76 13.52 -4.18
C PHE A 317 26.14 14.91 -4.15
N THR A 318 26.43 15.66 -3.09
CA THR A 318 26.03 17.08 -2.96
C THR A 318 26.94 17.99 -3.75
N PRO A 319 26.51 19.19 -4.14
CA PRO A 319 27.32 20.16 -4.85
C PRO A 319 28.64 20.47 -4.16
N GLY A 320 29.71 20.60 -4.93
CA GLY A 320 31.06 20.91 -4.44
C GLY A 320 31.81 19.74 -3.78
N THR A 321 31.20 18.54 -3.76
CA THR A 321 31.82 17.35 -3.16
C THR A 321 32.81 16.69 -4.12
N TYR A 322 33.99 16.34 -3.62
CA TYR A 322 34.93 15.53 -4.39
C TYR A 322 34.49 14.06 -4.35
N VAL A 323 34.20 13.48 -5.51
CA VAL A 323 33.91 12.05 -5.67
C VAL A 323 35.18 11.24 -5.37
N PHE A 324 36.29 11.71 -5.87
CA PHE A 324 37.67 11.24 -5.52
C PHE A 324 38.69 12.31 -5.88
N ARG A 325 39.90 12.18 -5.36
CA ARG A 325 41.02 13.07 -5.64
C ARG A 325 42.10 12.37 -6.44
N ALA A 326 42.92 13.15 -7.15
CA ALA A 326 44.09 12.65 -7.81
C ALA A 326 45.02 11.99 -6.77
N GLY A 327 45.59 10.83 -7.11
CA GLY A 327 46.38 10.00 -6.19
C GLY A 327 45.61 8.96 -5.37
N ASP A 328 44.26 9.06 -5.28
CA ASP A 328 43.46 8.06 -4.59
C ASP A 328 43.49 6.70 -5.30
N VAL A 329 43.26 5.63 -4.55
CA VAL A 329 43.14 4.28 -5.11
C VAL A 329 41.80 4.15 -5.83
N GLY A 330 41.82 3.86 -7.12
CA GLY A 330 40.61 3.70 -7.94
C GLY A 330 39.92 2.37 -7.66
N ARG A 331 38.82 2.40 -6.94
CA ARG A 331 38.02 1.20 -6.61
C ARG A 331 36.67 1.14 -7.31
N HIS A 332 36.16 2.25 -7.84
CA HIS A 332 34.83 2.33 -8.44
C HIS A 332 34.85 3.06 -9.78
N LEU A 333 34.00 2.66 -10.68
CA LEU A 333 33.58 3.34 -11.88
C LEU A 333 32.25 4.02 -11.61
N TYR A 334 32.03 5.21 -12.12
CA TYR A 334 30.84 6.02 -11.90
C TYR A 334 30.17 6.37 -13.21
N PHE A 335 28.84 6.28 -13.22
CA PHE A 335 27.96 6.67 -14.33
C PHE A 335 27.05 7.80 -13.86
N ILE A 336 27.01 8.90 -14.58
CA ILE A 336 26.19 10.06 -14.23
C ILE A 336 24.78 9.84 -14.80
N SER A 337 23.83 9.66 -13.88
CA SER A 337 22.40 9.60 -14.23
C SER A 337 21.80 10.99 -14.37
N HIS A 338 22.14 11.87 -13.41
CA HIS A 338 21.73 13.27 -13.41
C HIS A 338 22.77 14.14 -12.72
N GLY A 339 22.99 15.35 -13.23
CA GLY A 339 23.92 16.34 -12.69
C GLY A 339 25.19 16.50 -13.49
N GLN A 340 26.10 17.33 -12.99
CA GLN A 340 27.34 17.69 -13.67
C GLN A 340 28.53 17.58 -12.72
N VAL A 341 29.65 17.12 -13.26
CA VAL A 341 30.93 17.07 -12.55
C VAL A 341 32.05 17.69 -13.37
N GLU A 342 33.01 18.28 -12.70
CA GLU A 342 34.26 18.76 -13.33
C GLU A 342 35.41 17.82 -13.03
N VAL A 343 36.20 17.54 -14.05
CA VAL A 343 37.44 16.78 -13.97
C VAL A 343 38.58 17.78 -13.84
N ILE A 344 39.25 17.75 -12.70
CA ILE A 344 40.29 18.74 -12.30
C ILE A 344 41.65 18.07 -12.27
N ALA A 345 42.64 18.74 -12.83
CA ALA A 345 44.03 18.29 -12.83
C ALA A 345 44.55 18.07 -11.40
N ALA A 346 45.64 17.29 -11.27
CA ALA A 346 46.27 16.98 -9.96
C ALA A 346 46.75 18.25 -9.22
N ASP A 347 47.06 19.32 -9.94
CA ASP A 347 47.46 20.63 -9.41
C ASP A 347 46.29 21.45 -8.83
N GLY A 348 45.03 20.99 -9.05
CA GLY A 348 43.83 21.66 -8.58
C GLY A 348 43.46 22.96 -9.31
N LYS A 349 44.23 23.39 -10.31
CA LYS A 349 44.04 24.68 -11.00
C LYS A 349 43.39 24.58 -12.38
N LYS A 350 43.65 23.50 -13.10
CA LYS A 350 43.18 23.32 -14.47
C LYS A 350 41.99 22.36 -14.48
N ILE A 351 40.87 22.78 -15.09
CA ILE A 351 39.73 21.91 -15.38
C ILE A 351 39.97 21.28 -16.76
N TYR A 352 40.02 19.97 -16.83
CA TYR A 352 40.21 19.20 -18.05
C TYR A 352 38.92 19.11 -18.86
N ASN A 353 37.81 18.81 -18.19
CA ASN A 353 36.52 18.63 -18.82
C ASN A 353 35.36 18.74 -17.80
N THR A 354 34.15 18.99 -18.29
CA THR A 354 32.92 18.89 -17.53
C THR A 354 32.12 17.73 -18.12
N LEU A 355 31.73 16.80 -17.26
CA LEU A 355 30.94 15.63 -17.60
C LEU A 355 29.49 15.83 -17.11
N LYS A 356 28.53 15.30 -17.83
CA LYS A 356 27.08 15.49 -17.60
C LYS A 356 26.31 14.18 -17.73
N ASP A 357 25.00 14.28 -17.69
CA ASP A 357 24.06 13.14 -17.79
C ASP A 357 24.46 12.20 -18.95
N GLY A 358 24.58 10.91 -18.65
CA GLY A 358 24.99 9.84 -19.57
C GLY A 358 26.49 9.64 -19.69
N ASP A 359 27.32 10.54 -19.15
CA ASP A 359 28.78 10.35 -19.12
C ASP A 359 29.20 9.40 -17.99
N PHE A 360 30.43 8.90 -18.09
CA PHE A 360 31.04 8.06 -17.07
C PHE A 360 32.50 8.48 -16.82
N PHE A 361 33.00 8.13 -15.64
CA PHE A 361 34.38 8.48 -15.25
C PHE A 361 34.96 7.48 -14.22
N GLY A 362 36.28 7.46 -14.13
CA GLY A 362 37.01 6.61 -13.20
C GLY A 362 37.48 5.29 -13.80
N GLU A 363 37.22 5.05 -15.09
CA GLU A 363 37.63 3.86 -15.85
C GLU A 363 39.13 3.69 -15.93
N ILE A 364 39.89 4.78 -16.07
CA ILE A 364 41.36 4.74 -16.23
C ILE A 364 42.01 4.02 -15.08
N ALA A 365 41.67 4.38 -13.85
CA ALA A 365 42.23 3.79 -12.65
C ALA A 365 41.83 2.33 -12.44
N LEU A 366 40.64 1.93 -12.90
CA LEU A 366 40.19 0.55 -12.85
C LEU A 366 40.99 -0.35 -13.80
N LEU A 367 41.10 0.07 -15.06
CA LEU A 367 41.70 -0.73 -16.12
C LEU A 367 43.26 -0.76 -16.03
N SER A 368 43.88 0.35 -15.60
CA SER A 368 45.33 0.46 -15.52
C SER A 368 45.95 0.09 -14.19
N SER A 369 45.15 -0.24 -13.18
CA SER A 369 45.62 -0.46 -11.78
C SER A 369 46.46 0.68 -11.20
N ARG A 370 46.32 1.89 -11.73
CA ARG A 370 47.07 3.09 -11.31
C ARG A 370 46.21 3.93 -10.35
N PRO A 371 46.81 4.78 -9.53
CA PRO A 371 46.08 5.80 -8.79
C PRO A 371 45.26 6.72 -9.73
N ARG A 372 44.24 7.40 -9.18
CA ARG A 372 43.44 8.38 -9.91
C ARG A 372 44.31 9.45 -10.54
N THR A 373 44.20 9.67 -11.83
CA THR A 373 45.03 10.64 -12.57
C THR A 373 44.51 12.08 -12.40
N ALA A 374 43.26 12.27 -12.09
CA ALA A 374 42.60 13.55 -11.89
C ALA A 374 41.64 13.49 -10.69
N SER A 375 41.26 14.66 -10.20
CA SER A 375 40.17 14.79 -9.20
C SER A 375 38.85 15.02 -9.91
N VAL A 376 37.77 14.51 -9.33
CA VAL A 376 36.41 14.76 -9.84
C VAL A 376 35.59 15.41 -8.74
N ARG A 377 34.99 16.58 -9.04
CA ARG A 377 34.15 17.36 -8.13
C ARG A 377 32.79 17.62 -8.75
N THR A 378 31.75 17.49 -7.97
CA THR A 378 30.36 17.77 -8.38
C THR A 378 30.11 19.28 -8.45
N LEU A 379 29.39 19.73 -9.49
CA LEU A 379 28.91 21.10 -9.63
C LEU A 379 27.51 21.25 -9.04
N ASP A 380 26.68 20.24 -9.26
CA ASP A 380 25.29 20.16 -8.83
C ASP A 380 25.08 18.94 -7.90
N TYR A 381 23.83 18.72 -7.49
CA TYR A 381 23.42 17.42 -6.98
C TYR A 381 23.56 16.38 -8.09
N CYS A 382 24.34 15.35 -7.83
CA CYS A 382 24.60 14.32 -8.80
C CYS A 382 24.06 12.98 -8.35
N ASP A 383 23.07 12.46 -9.10
CA ASP A 383 22.65 11.07 -9.02
C ASP A 383 23.54 10.24 -9.94
N MET A 384 24.22 9.27 -9.37
CA MET A 384 25.15 8.41 -10.09
C MET A 384 24.90 6.94 -9.75
N TYR A 385 25.37 6.07 -10.63
CA TYR A 385 25.52 4.65 -10.34
C TYR A 385 27.01 4.34 -10.24
N SER A 386 27.39 3.52 -9.29
CA SER A 386 28.77 3.04 -9.11
C SER A 386 28.84 1.53 -9.24
N ILE A 387 29.94 1.03 -9.80
CA ILE A 387 30.27 -0.39 -9.80
C ILE A 387 31.69 -0.54 -9.23
N ASP A 388 31.89 -1.50 -8.36
CA ASP A 388 33.24 -1.78 -7.82
C ASP A 388 34.10 -2.53 -8.86
N ARG A 389 35.42 -2.40 -8.69
CA ARG A 389 36.41 -2.94 -9.60
C ARG A 389 36.27 -4.45 -9.80
N ASP A 390 36.21 -5.19 -8.68
CA ASP A 390 36.25 -6.66 -8.71
C ASP A 390 35.00 -7.22 -9.42
N THR A 391 33.87 -6.56 -9.22
CA THR A 391 32.61 -6.88 -9.88
C THR A 391 32.67 -6.52 -11.36
N PHE A 392 33.18 -5.36 -11.71
CA PHE A 392 33.33 -4.91 -13.09
C PHE A 392 34.26 -5.83 -13.89
N GLU A 393 35.42 -6.22 -13.32
CA GLU A 393 36.35 -7.18 -13.92
C GLU A 393 35.69 -8.55 -14.13
N LYS A 394 34.89 -9.03 -13.19
CA LYS A 394 34.11 -10.29 -13.34
C LYS A 394 33.11 -10.20 -14.48
N VAL A 395 32.39 -9.09 -14.59
CA VAL A 395 31.44 -8.89 -15.71
C VAL A 395 32.21 -8.86 -17.03
N LEU A 396 33.30 -8.09 -17.12
CA LEU A 396 34.13 -8.03 -18.34
C LEU A 396 34.67 -9.40 -18.78
N ALA A 397 35.11 -10.24 -17.85
CA ALA A 397 35.64 -11.56 -18.14
C ALA A 397 34.63 -12.47 -18.88
N HIS A 398 33.33 -12.23 -18.72
CA HIS A 398 32.27 -12.95 -19.42
C HIS A 398 31.98 -12.38 -20.83
N TYR A 399 32.47 -11.17 -21.14
CA TYR A 399 32.20 -10.43 -22.39
C TYR A 399 33.46 -9.86 -23.03
N PRO A 400 34.36 -10.70 -23.63
CA PRO A 400 35.67 -10.28 -24.12
C PRO A 400 35.67 -9.17 -25.19
N GLU A 401 34.63 -9.15 -26.03
CA GLU A 401 34.49 -8.10 -27.06
C GLU A 401 34.22 -6.73 -26.41
N PHE A 402 33.47 -6.74 -25.33
CA PHE A 402 33.17 -5.55 -24.57
C PHE A 402 34.41 -5.02 -23.80
N GLU A 403 35.23 -5.93 -23.27
CA GLU A 403 36.51 -5.59 -22.64
C GLU A 403 37.45 -4.86 -23.60
N LYS A 404 37.56 -5.33 -24.84
CA LYS A 404 38.38 -4.66 -25.87
C LYS A 404 37.88 -3.24 -26.13
N HIS A 405 36.58 -3.05 -26.29
CA HIS A 405 35.98 -1.76 -26.57
C HIS A 405 36.23 -0.73 -25.44
N ILE A 406 36.09 -1.15 -24.19
CA ILE A 406 36.38 -0.29 -23.03
C ILE A 406 37.85 0.07 -22.94
N ASN A 407 38.76 -0.89 -23.20
CA ASN A 407 40.18 -0.64 -23.22
C ASN A 407 40.60 0.36 -24.31
N GLU A 408 39.94 0.35 -25.48
CA GLU A 408 40.15 1.33 -26.53
C GLU A 408 39.75 2.75 -26.10
N ILE A 409 38.56 2.89 -25.48
CA ILE A 409 38.07 4.18 -24.96
C ILE A 409 39.02 4.71 -23.88
N ALA A 410 39.47 3.86 -22.96
CA ALA A 410 40.40 4.26 -21.91
C ALA A 410 41.75 4.74 -22.48
N LYS A 411 42.31 4.07 -23.51
CA LYS A 411 43.52 4.50 -24.20
C LYS A 411 43.34 5.86 -24.86
N GLU A 412 42.27 6.07 -25.62
CA GLU A 412 42.00 7.36 -26.25
C GLU A 412 41.91 8.52 -25.22
N ARG A 413 41.28 8.27 -24.06
CA ARG A 413 41.19 9.29 -23.01
C ARG A 413 42.57 9.58 -22.37
N LEU A 414 43.36 8.55 -22.12
CA LEU A 414 44.74 8.70 -21.62
C LEU A 414 45.63 9.52 -22.55
N GLU A 415 45.54 9.26 -23.87
CA GLU A 415 46.32 10.00 -24.88
C GLU A 415 45.86 11.47 -24.96
N LYS A 416 44.55 11.75 -24.91
CA LYS A 416 44.02 13.13 -24.89
C LYS A 416 44.42 13.90 -23.63
N ASP A 417 44.49 13.23 -22.45
CA ASP A 417 44.89 13.86 -21.21
C ASP A 417 46.40 14.15 -21.22
N THR A 418 47.25 13.26 -21.80
CA THR A 418 48.70 13.46 -21.94
C THR A 418 48.99 14.62 -22.89
N ILE A 419 48.31 14.71 -24.02
CA ILE A 419 48.49 15.80 -25.00
C ILE A 419 48.06 17.16 -24.40
N LYS A 420 46.95 17.19 -23.64
CA LYS A 420 46.50 18.41 -22.96
C LYS A 420 47.42 18.81 -21.79
N GLY A 421 48.11 17.85 -21.15
CA GLY A 421 49.12 18.08 -20.13
C GLY A 421 50.42 18.74 -20.71
N ASP A 422 50.88 18.27 -21.85
CA ASP A 422 52.11 18.73 -22.51
C ASP A 422 52.00 20.14 -23.15
N ILE A 423 50.80 20.50 -23.65
CA ILE A 423 50.56 21.85 -24.21
C ILE A 423 50.53 22.92 -23.09
N GLY A 424 50.16 22.53 -21.85
CA GLY A 424 50.22 23.44 -20.69
C GLY A 424 51.60 23.70 -20.12
N SER A 425 52.56 22.84 -20.37
CA SER A 425 53.93 22.97 -19.85
C SER A 425 54.89 23.77 -20.80
N LYS A 426 54.43 24.07 -22.02
CA LYS A 426 55.23 24.86 -22.98
C LYS A 426 54.84 26.33 -23.08
N THR A 427 53.96 26.82 -22.24
CA THR A 427 53.50 28.23 -22.24
C THR A 427 53.66 28.90 -20.89
N THR A 428 54.69 28.53 -20.12
CA THR A 428 55.18 29.28 -18.95
C THR A 428 56.62 29.65 -19.12
#